data_43d8f7ca1051d53dd3e50aaca6ea81a7
#
_entry.id   43d8f7ca1051d53dd3e50aaca6ea81a7
#
_cell.length_a   1.000
_cell.length_b   1.000
_cell.length_c   1.000
_cell.angle_alpha   90.00
_cell.angle_beta   90.00
_cell.angle_gamma   90.00
#
_symmetry.space_group_name_H-M   'P 1'
#
loop_
_entity.id
_entity.type
_entity.pdbx_description
1 polymer ?
#
loop_
_entity_poly.entity_id
_entity_poly.type
_entity_poly.pdbx_seq_one_letter_code
_entity_poly.pdbx_strand_id
1 'polypeptide(L)'
;MFKVAALYKFSEIDNPLEVQISLKKILKKLSIYGTILVGSEGINGTIAAKNEKHLNKALMHLKNLKGFNDLDIKFSDSKKNPFIRLKIKLKQEIVTIGDKSIDPTKSVGEYVNPEDWNSLLEEENILLIDTRNDYEYSIGSFKDSINPKTQKFRDFPKWLKDQDFTCLLYTSPSPRDGIG
;
A
#
# COMPACT_ATOMS: atom_id res chain seq x y z
N MET A 1 15.41 11.34 -15.84
CA MET A 1 14.10 10.97 -15.31
C MET A 1 14.33 9.89 -14.29
N PHE A 2 13.58 9.86 -13.19
CA PHE A 2 13.64 8.79 -12.20
C PHE A 2 12.52 7.80 -12.48
N LYS A 3 12.83 6.52 -12.42
CA LYS A 3 11.84 5.45 -12.37
C LYS A 3 11.44 5.23 -10.92
N VAL A 4 10.15 5.15 -10.67
CA VAL A 4 9.55 4.98 -9.34
C VAL A 4 8.78 3.68 -9.33
N ALA A 5 8.92 2.91 -8.26
CA ALA A 5 8.17 1.67 -8.03
C ALA A 5 7.51 1.75 -6.66
N ALA A 6 6.19 1.77 -6.63
CA ALA A 6 5.41 1.51 -5.45
C ALA A 6 5.25 0.00 -5.32
N LEU A 7 5.50 -0.54 -4.14
CA LEU A 7 5.53 -1.98 -3.88
C LEU A 7 4.75 -2.31 -2.62
N TYR A 8 4.04 -3.42 -2.66
CA TYR A 8 3.19 -3.84 -1.60
C TYR A 8 2.97 -5.35 -1.62
N LYS A 9 3.13 -6.00 -0.48
CA LYS A 9 2.79 -7.41 -0.31
C LYS A 9 2.61 -7.73 1.16
N PHE A 10 1.48 -8.35 1.50
CA PHE A 10 1.34 -9.12 2.71
C PHE A 10 1.93 -10.51 2.51
N SER A 11 2.89 -10.85 3.34
CA SER A 11 3.50 -12.17 3.43
C SER A 11 4.26 -12.25 4.75
N GLU A 12 4.15 -13.36 5.44
CA GLU A 12 4.82 -13.55 6.72
C GLU A 12 6.34 -13.45 6.61
N ILE A 13 6.93 -12.64 7.48
CA ILE A 13 8.38 -12.44 7.61
C ILE A 13 8.81 -12.86 9.01
N ASP A 14 9.53 -13.97 9.10
CA ASP A 14 10.01 -14.53 10.37
C ASP A 14 10.93 -13.57 11.13
N ASN A 15 11.82 -12.89 10.41
CA ASN A 15 12.80 -11.95 10.98
C ASN A 15 12.82 -10.61 10.22
N PRO A 16 11.90 -9.67 10.52
CA PRO A 16 11.85 -8.35 9.87
C PRO A 16 13.14 -7.53 10.02
N LEU A 17 13.85 -7.69 11.14
CA LEU A 17 15.12 -6.97 11.38
C LEU A 17 16.21 -7.40 10.41
N GLU A 18 16.36 -8.70 10.19
CA GLU A 18 17.33 -9.25 9.23
C GLU A 18 17.03 -8.77 7.81
N VAL A 19 15.75 -8.82 7.40
CA VAL A 19 15.29 -8.29 6.11
C VAL A 19 15.60 -6.80 5.98
N GLN A 20 15.34 -6.00 7.01
CA GLN A 20 15.68 -4.57 7.02
C GLN A 20 17.17 -4.34 6.79
N ILE A 21 18.03 -5.06 7.51
CA ILE A 21 19.50 -4.93 7.43
C ILE A 21 19.98 -5.30 6.03
N SER A 22 19.52 -6.42 5.50
CA SER A 22 19.86 -6.91 4.17
C SER A 22 19.43 -5.91 3.09
N LEU A 23 18.18 -5.46 3.11
CA LEU A 23 17.66 -4.48 2.17
C LEU A 23 18.45 -3.17 2.24
N LYS A 24 18.72 -2.67 3.45
CA LYS A 24 19.49 -1.43 3.62
C LYS A 24 20.88 -1.50 3.00
N LYS A 25 21.57 -2.64 3.15
CA LYS A 25 22.90 -2.87 2.58
C LYS A 25 22.86 -2.88 1.04
N ILE A 26 21.91 -3.59 0.45
CA ILE A 26 21.83 -3.80 -1.00
C ILE A 26 21.29 -2.55 -1.70
N LEU A 27 20.18 -2.00 -1.23
CA LEU A 27 19.54 -0.85 -1.85
C LEU A 27 20.41 0.41 -1.79
N LYS A 28 21.20 0.56 -0.73
CA LYS A 28 22.20 1.64 -0.63
C LYS A 28 23.28 1.51 -1.71
N LYS A 29 23.81 0.30 -1.95
CA LYS A 29 24.81 0.03 -3.01
C LYS A 29 24.26 0.31 -4.41
N LEU A 30 22.95 0.10 -4.61
CA LEU A 30 22.26 0.34 -5.88
C LEU A 30 21.81 1.80 -6.05
N SER A 31 22.16 2.70 -5.13
CA SER A 31 21.72 4.10 -5.15
C SER A 31 20.20 4.25 -5.26
N ILE A 32 19.47 3.45 -4.51
CA ILE A 32 18.02 3.51 -4.41
C ILE A 32 17.64 4.57 -3.38
N TYR A 33 16.60 5.32 -3.69
CA TYR A 33 15.95 6.29 -2.81
C TYR A 33 14.55 5.82 -2.48
N GLY A 34 13.97 6.28 -1.38
CA GLY A 34 12.60 5.94 -1.05
C GLY A 34 12.40 5.50 0.39
N THR A 35 11.19 5.04 0.67
CA THR A 35 10.82 4.50 1.97
C THR A 35 10.25 3.10 1.81
N ILE A 36 10.72 2.17 2.61
CA ILE A 36 10.18 0.82 2.74
C ILE A 36 9.82 0.60 4.21
N LEU A 37 8.62 0.14 4.46
CA LEU A 37 8.15 -0.37 5.73
C LEU A 37 8.28 -1.90 5.69
N VAL A 38 8.85 -2.48 6.74
CA VAL A 38 9.02 -3.92 6.91
C VAL A 38 8.37 -4.29 8.22
N GLY A 39 7.43 -5.20 8.19
CA GLY A 39 6.76 -5.78 9.35
C GLY A 39 6.79 -7.29 9.31
N SER A 40 6.30 -7.95 10.37
CA SER A 40 6.10 -9.41 10.36
C SER A 40 5.05 -9.85 9.34
N GLU A 41 4.13 -8.96 9.00
CA GLU A 41 3.02 -9.19 8.07
C GLU A 41 3.37 -8.89 6.60
N GLY A 42 4.55 -8.29 6.31
CA GLY A 42 4.91 -7.99 4.92
C GLY A 42 5.79 -6.77 4.71
N ILE A 43 5.71 -6.25 3.48
CA ILE A 43 6.46 -5.07 3.02
C ILE A 43 5.52 -4.11 2.30
N ASN A 44 5.68 -2.82 2.60
CA ASN A 44 5.02 -1.72 1.90
C ASN A 44 6.02 -0.60 1.67
N GLY A 45 6.03 0.00 0.48
CA GLY A 45 6.96 1.09 0.24
C GLY A 45 6.93 1.65 -1.17
N THR A 46 7.64 2.76 -1.33
CA THR A 46 7.92 3.34 -2.64
C THR A 46 9.40 3.63 -2.75
N ILE A 47 9.99 3.18 -3.84
CA ILE A 47 11.42 3.36 -4.13
C ILE A 47 11.60 4.00 -5.50
N ALA A 48 12.72 4.69 -5.67
CA ALA A 48 13.06 5.35 -6.92
C ALA A 48 14.55 5.20 -7.22
N ALA A 49 14.87 5.13 -8.50
CA ALA A 49 16.24 5.20 -8.99
C ALA A 49 16.32 6.00 -10.29
N LYS A 50 17.47 6.65 -10.51
CA LYS A 50 17.80 7.29 -11.80
C LYS A 50 18.16 6.23 -12.85
N ASN A 51 18.78 5.14 -12.41
CA ASN A 51 19.17 4.01 -13.26
C ASN A 51 18.17 2.88 -13.13
N GLU A 52 17.43 2.61 -14.20
CA GLU A 52 16.42 1.56 -14.26
C GLU A 52 17.00 0.15 -13.98
N LYS A 53 18.22 -0.14 -14.43
CA LYS A 53 18.89 -1.42 -14.12
C LYS A 53 19.11 -1.61 -12.62
N HIS A 54 19.38 -0.52 -11.89
CA HIS A 54 19.52 -0.57 -10.44
C HIS A 54 18.17 -0.81 -9.77
N LEU A 55 17.10 -0.16 -10.25
CA LEU A 55 15.74 -0.40 -9.75
C LEU A 55 15.35 -1.88 -9.96
N ASN A 56 15.55 -2.42 -11.16
CA ASN A 56 15.22 -3.80 -11.47
C ASN A 56 16.00 -4.80 -10.60
N LYS A 57 17.30 -4.55 -10.34
CA LYS A 57 18.07 -5.37 -9.39
C LYS A 57 17.53 -5.29 -7.97
N ALA A 58 17.10 -4.12 -7.53
CA ALA A 58 16.48 -3.93 -6.23
C ALA A 58 15.16 -4.70 -6.10
N LEU A 59 14.31 -4.62 -7.13
CA LEU A 59 13.03 -5.34 -7.18
C LEU A 59 13.24 -6.86 -7.24
N MET A 60 14.23 -7.32 -8.01
CA MET A 60 14.58 -8.74 -8.06
C MET A 60 15.01 -9.25 -6.68
N HIS A 61 15.79 -8.45 -5.94
CA HIS A 61 16.17 -8.81 -4.58
C HIS A 61 14.98 -8.91 -3.63
N LEU A 62 14.02 -7.99 -3.75
CA LEU A 62 12.78 -8.03 -2.97
C LEU A 62 11.93 -9.26 -3.33
N LYS A 63 11.78 -9.57 -4.62
CA LYS A 63 11.04 -10.75 -5.10
C LYS A 63 11.67 -12.08 -4.67
N ASN A 64 12.97 -12.12 -4.43
CA ASN A 64 13.68 -13.31 -3.95
C ASN A 64 13.52 -13.55 -2.43
N LEU A 65 12.87 -12.65 -1.69
CA LEU A 65 12.48 -12.94 -0.32
C LEU A 65 11.38 -14.02 -0.32
N LYS A 66 11.42 -14.90 0.67
CA LYS A 66 10.44 -15.96 0.84
C LYS A 66 9.02 -15.36 0.88
N GLY A 67 8.14 -15.80 -0.02
CA GLY A 67 6.76 -15.33 -0.10
C GLY A 67 6.55 -14.01 -0.87
N PHE A 68 7.59 -13.46 -1.53
CA PHE A 68 7.51 -12.19 -2.26
C PHE A 68 7.71 -12.30 -3.78
N ASN A 69 7.67 -13.52 -4.34
CA ASN A 69 7.81 -13.75 -5.79
C ASN A 69 6.77 -13.00 -6.63
N ASP A 70 5.56 -12.87 -6.12
CA ASP A 70 4.41 -12.18 -6.70
C ASP A 70 4.17 -10.79 -6.07
N LEU A 71 5.24 -10.11 -5.63
CA LEU A 71 5.20 -8.74 -5.12
C LEU A 71 4.44 -7.82 -6.09
N ASP A 72 3.38 -7.16 -5.61
CA ASP A 72 2.67 -6.16 -6.41
C ASP A 72 3.55 -4.92 -6.58
N ILE A 73 3.72 -4.49 -7.83
CA ILE A 73 4.60 -3.38 -8.18
C ILE A 73 3.90 -2.50 -9.21
N LYS A 74 3.72 -1.23 -8.84
CA LYS A 74 3.21 -0.20 -9.75
C LYS A 74 4.31 0.78 -10.11
N PHE A 75 4.53 0.97 -11.40
CA PHE A 75 5.57 1.85 -11.91
C PHE A 75 5.03 3.23 -12.27
N SER A 76 5.86 4.24 -12.06
CA SER A 76 5.63 5.61 -12.52
C SER A 76 6.96 6.30 -12.79
N ASP A 77 6.89 7.46 -13.42
CA ASP A 77 8.07 8.27 -13.76
C ASP A 77 8.02 9.61 -13.02
N SER A 78 9.20 10.10 -12.63
CA SER A 78 9.35 11.44 -12.03
C SER A 78 10.49 12.22 -12.69
N LYS A 79 10.26 13.50 -12.99
CA LYS A 79 11.29 14.38 -13.54
C LYS A 79 12.42 14.65 -12.54
N LYS A 80 12.09 14.70 -11.26
CA LYS A 80 13.04 14.93 -10.14
C LYS A 80 13.04 13.71 -9.23
N ASN A 81 14.09 13.59 -8.40
CA ASN A 81 14.08 12.57 -7.34
C ASN A 81 12.97 12.89 -6.34
N PRO A 82 11.95 12.02 -6.20
CA PRO A 82 10.85 12.26 -5.26
C PRO A 82 11.25 12.03 -3.79
N PHE A 83 12.46 11.50 -3.53
CA PHE A 83 12.91 11.16 -2.18
C PHE A 83 14.29 11.73 -1.89
N ILE A 84 14.47 12.28 -0.69
CA ILE A 84 15.75 12.84 -0.25
C ILE A 84 16.77 11.72 0.04
N ARG A 85 16.31 10.59 0.60
CA ARG A 85 17.18 9.47 1.01
C ARG A 85 16.42 8.14 1.06
N LEU A 86 17.18 7.05 1.17
CA LEU A 86 16.63 5.72 1.48
C LEU A 86 16.30 5.64 2.97
N LYS A 87 15.07 5.20 3.29
CA LYS A 87 14.60 4.86 4.63
C LYS A 87 14.01 3.47 4.61
N ILE A 88 14.48 2.58 5.48
CA ILE A 88 13.85 1.27 5.70
C ILE A 88 13.50 1.19 7.17
N LYS A 89 12.21 1.16 7.47
CA LYS A 89 11.67 1.26 8.82
C LYS A 89 11.02 -0.05 9.23
N LEU A 90 11.35 -0.53 10.42
CA LEU A 90 10.57 -1.58 11.07
C LEU A 90 9.26 -1.01 11.57
N LYS A 91 8.18 -1.74 11.34
CA LYS A 91 6.82 -1.41 11.76
C LYS A 91 6.13 -2.65 12.30
N GLN A 92 5.22 -2.48 13.23
CA GLN A 92 4.34 -3.57 13.68
C GLN A 92 3.31 -3.90 12.59
N GLU A 93 2.81 -2.86 11.90
CA GLU A 93 1.87 -2.96 10.79
C GLU A 93 2.45 -2.22 9.58
N ILE A 94 2.41 -2.84 8.41
CA ILE A 94 2.84 -2.21 7.15
C ILE A 94 1.75 -1.32 6.55
N VAL A 95 0.49 -1.61 6.92
CA VAL A 95 -0.68 -0.73 6.75
C VAL A 95 -1.30 -0.54 8.12
N THR A 96 -1.29 0.68 8.63
CA THR A 96 -1.71 0.93 10.01
C THR A 96 -3.23 0.95 10.11
N ILE A 97 -3.83 -0.20 10.39
CA ILE A 97 -5.26 -0.35 10.72
C ILE A 97 -5.52 -0.06 12.20
N GLY A 98 -4.57 -0.45 13.07
CA GLY A 98 -4.69 -0.22 14.51
C GLY A 98 -5.60 -1.22 15.24
N ASP A 99 -6.08 -2.25 14.55
CA ASP A 99 -6.87 -3.34 15.13
C ASP A 99 -6.14 -4.68 14.91
N LYS A 100 -5.59 -5.21 16.00
CA LYS A 100 -4.81 -6.45 15.99
C LYS A 100 -5.64 -7.72 15.71
N SER A 101 -6.96 -7.63 15.73
CA SER A 101 -7.84 -8.74 15.38
C SER A 101 -7.94 -8.97 13.88
N ILE A 102 -7.54 -7.97 13.09
CA ILE A 102 -7.56 -8.04 11.62
C ILE A 102 -6.22 -8.63 11.15
N ASP A 103 -6.28 -9.78 10.52
CA ASP A 103 -5.12 -10.44 9.92
C ASP A 103 -5.25 -10.40 8.38
N PRO A 104 -4.57 -9.46 7.72
CA PRO A 104 -4.69 -9.28 6.28
C PRO A 104 -4.02 -10.42 5.47
N THR A 105 -3.35 -11.35 6.13
CA THR A 105 -2.82 -12.56 5.47
C THR A 105 -3.87 -13.66 5.36
N LYS A 106 -4.94 -13.61 6.17
CA LYS A 106 -5.99 -14.63 6.24
C LYS A 106 -7.28 -14.22 5.53
N SER A 107 -7.61 -12.94 5.56
CA SER A 107 -8.85 -12.45 4.96
C SER A 107 -8.63 -11.08 4.36
N VAL A 108 -8.79 -10.98 3.07
CA VAL A 108 -8.80 -9.73 2.30
C VAL A 108 -10.07 -9.65 1.49
N GLY A 109 -10.51 -8.45 1.17
CA GLY A 109 -11.61 -8.24 0.23
C GLY A 109 -11.23 -8.70 -1.19
N GLU A 110 -12.23 -8.90 -2.00
CA GLU A 110 -12.06 -9.22 -3.41
C GLU A 110 -11.61 -7.96 -4.19
N TYR A 111 -10.60 -8.13 -5.04
CA TYR A 111 -10.14 -7.03 -5.90
C TYR A 111 -11.00 -6.96 -7.15
N VAL A 112 -11.52 -5.76 -7.40
CA VAL A 112 -12.30 -5.46 -8.61
C VAL A 112 -11.38 -4.89 -9.68
N ASN A 113 -11.41 -5.46 -10.89
CA ASN A 113 -10.65 -4.92 -12.01
C ASN A 113 -11.22 -3.57 -12.47
N PRO A 114 -10.38 -2.66 -13.01
CA PRO A 114 -10.84 -1.35 -13.47
C PRO A 114 -11.98 -1.39 -14.50
N GLU A 115 -12.02 -2.43 -15.32
CA GLU A 115 -13.05 -2.67 -16.34
C GLU A 115 -14.41 -3.07 -15.75
N ASP A 116 -14.43 -3.69 -14.56
CA ASP A 116 -15.63 -4.17 -13.89
C ASP A 116 -16.24 -3.11 -12.96
N TRP A 117 -15.52 -2.02 -12.67
CA TRP A 117 -15.93 -0.99 -11.72
C TRP A 117 -17.27 -0.34 -12.05
N ASN A 118 -17.48 0.04 -13.30
CA ASN A 118 -18.72 0.73 -13.68
C ASN A 118 -19.95 -0.18 -13.49
N SER A 119 -19.83 -1.43 -13.89
CA SER A 119 -20.91 -2.41 -13.71
C SER A 119 -21.22 -2.66 -12.24
N LEU A 120 -20.18 -2.75 -11.41
CA LEU A 120 -20.34 -2.93 -9.97
C LEU A 120 -21.07 -1.73 -9.33
N LEU A 121 -20.71 -0.50 -9.73
CA LEU A 121 -21.32 0.72 -9.17
C LEU A 121 -22.76 0.95 -9.61
N GLU A 122 -23.25 0.23 -10.63
CA GLU A 122 -24.63 0.26 -11.10
C GLU A 122 -25.54 -0.72 -10.32
N GLU A 123 -24.98 -1.59 -9.47
CA GLU A 123 -25.75 -2.51 -8.64
C GLU A 123 -26.51 -1.77 -7.52
N GLU A 124 -27.77 -2.13 -7.28
CA GLU A 124 -28.66 -1.41 -6.35
C GLU A 124 -28.24 -1.47 -4.87
N ASN A 125 -27.42 -2.46 -4.48
CA ASN A 125 -27.06 -2.71 -3.08
C ASN A 125 -25.55 -2.46 -2.78
N ILE A 126 -24.94 -1.55 -3.55
CA ILE A 126 -23.52 -1.19 -3.36
C ILE A 126 -23.39 0.06 -2.52
N LEU A 127 -22.51 0.00 -1.54
CA LEU A 127 -22.07 1.14 -0.77
C LEU A 127 -20.61 1.43 -1.09
N LEU A 128 -20.32 2.56 -1.72
CA LEU A 128 -18.98 2.98 -2.06
C LEU A 128 -18.43 3.87 -0.94
N ILE A 129 -17.33 3.45 -0.31
CA ILE A 129 -16.66 4.22 0.74
C ILE A 129 -15.25 4.54 0.29
N ASP A 130 -14.89 5.82 0.26
CA ASP A 130 -13.53 6.26 0.04
C ASP A 130 -12.77 6.27 1.37
N THR A 131 -11.95 5.26 1.60
CA THR A 131 -11.20 5.09 2.85
C THR A 131 -9.91 5.90 2.93
N ARG A 132 -9.63 6.74 1.92
CA ARG A 132 -8.49 7.65 1.95
C ARG A 132 -8.67 8.76 2.99
N ASN A 133 -7.62 9.53 3.23
CA ASN A 133 -7.71 10.67 4.13
C ASN A 133 -8.64 11.76 3.57
N ASP A 134 -9.25 12.54 4.45
CA ASP A 134 -10.21 13.59 4.10
C ASP A 134 -9.66 14.61 3.08
N TYR A 135 -8.37 14.97 3.18
CA TYR A 135 -7.73 15.88 2.21
C TYR A 135 -7.63 15.27 0.81
N GLU A 136 -7.45 13.95 0.68
CA GLU A 136 -7.38 13.25 -0.61
C GLU A 136 -8.76 13.17 -1.26
N TYR A 137 -9.79 12.91 -0.44
CA TYR A 137 -11.17 12.98 -0.88
C TYR A 137 -11.51 14.36 -1.44
N SER A 138 -11.06 15.43 -0.78
CA SER A 138 -11.29 16.82 -1.21
C SER A 138 -10.62 17.19 -2.54
N ILE A 139 -9.53 16.51 -2.90
CA ILE A 139 -8.88 16.68 -4.21
C ILE A 139 -9.68 16.03 -5.32
N GLY A 140 -10.33 14.92 -5.04
CA GLY A 140 -11.21 14.19 -5.96
C GLY A 140 -11.55 12.81 -5.43
N SER A 141 -12.75 12.36 -5.66
CA SER A 141 -13.28 11.06 -5.27
C SER A 141 -14.23 10.51 -6.30
N PHE A 142 -14.66 9.28 -6.14
CA PHE A 142 -15.70 8.70 -6.97
C PHE A 142 -17.05 9.38 -6.67
N LYS A 143 -17.86 9.52 -7.71
CA LYS A 143 -19.23 10.01 -7.57
C LYS A 143 -19.98 9.15 -6.55
N ASP A 144 -20.75 9.80 -5.69
CA ASP A 144 -21.61 9.18 -4.67
C ASP A 144 -20.84 8.35 -3.61
N SER A 145 -19.50 8.44 -3.54
CA SER A 145 -18.74 7.79 -2.49
C SER A 145 -18.92 8.48 -1.14
N ILE A 146 -19.01 7.67 -0.09
CA ILE A 146 -19.06 8.16 1.30
C ILE A 146 -17.66 8.55 1.76
N ASN A 147 -17.55 9.75 2.34
CA ASN A 147 -16.33 10.20 3.00
C ASN A 147 -16.43 9.95 4.51
N PRO A 148 -15.63 9.05 5.09
CA PRO A 148 -15.57 8.84 6.54
C PRO A 148 -15.00 10.04 7.32
N LYS A 149 -14.42 11.03 6.63
CA LYS A 149 -13.74 12.21 7.21
C LYS A 149 -12.63 11.83 8.19
N THR A 150 -11.96 10.70 7.93
CA THR A 150 -10.86 10.25 8.75
C THR A 150 -9.55 10.96 8.36
N GLN A 151 -8.74 11.31 9.35
CA GLN A 151 -7.42 11.88 9.11
C GLN A 151 -6.33 10.80 8.98
N LYS A 152 -6.62 9.61 9.49
CA LYS A 152 -5.71 8.45 9.44
C LYS A 152 -6.54 7.20 9.22
N PHE A 153 -6.00 6.28 8.44
CA PHE A 153 -6.68 5.02 8.14
C PHE A 153 -7.06 4.21 9.40
N ARG A 154 -6.29 4.31 10.48
CA ARG A 154 -6.61 3.68 11.78
C ARG A 154 -7.92 4.14 12.41
N ASP A 155 -8.45 5.28 12.00
CA ASP A 155 -9.70 5.83 12.54
C ASP A 155 -10.91 5.20 11.83
N PHE A 156 -10.70 4.61 10.65
CA PHE A 156 -11.73 4.01 9.82
C PHE A 156 -12.47 2.84 10.49
N PRO A 157 -11.81 1.86 11.15
CA PRO A 157 -12.52 0.76 11.82
C PRO A 157 -13.49 1.22 12.91
N LYS A 158 -13.14 2.30 13.63
CA LYS A 158 -14.03 2.88 14.62
C LYS A 158 -15.24 3.55 13.94
N TRP A 159 -14.98 4.39 12.95
CA TRP A 159 -16.04 5.03 12.19
C TRP A 159 -17.00 4.00 11.62
N LEU A 160 -16.49 2.91 11.08
CA LEU A 160 -17.29 1.85 10.51
C LEU A 160 -18.19 1.14 11.52
N LYS A 161 -17.67 0.85 12.73
CA LYS A 161 -18.46 0.24 13.82
C LYS A 161 -19.59 1.14 14.31
N ASP A 162 -19.44 2.46 14.15
CA ASP A 162 -20.45 3.45 14.53
C ASP A 162 -21.55 3.62 13.45
N GLN A 163 -21.42 2.93 12.29
CA GLN A 163 -22.42 2.95 11.23
C GLN A 163 -23.35 1.73 11.35
N ASP A 164 -24.66 1.96 11.13
CA ASP A 164 -25.66 0.89 11.09
C ASP A 164 -25.86 0.40 9.63
N PHE A 165 -24.80 -0.21 9.08
CA PHE A 165 -24.87 -0.77 7.75
C PHE A 165 -25.31 -2.24 7.84
N THR A 166 -26.50 -2.56 7.35
CA THR A 166 -27.05 -3.92 7.38
C THR A 166 -26.55 -4.81 6.24
N CYS A 167 -25.93 -4.23 5.21
CA CYS A 167 -25.35 -4.97 4.08
C CYS A 167 -24.15 -4.20 3.56
N LEU A 168 -22.96 -4.84 3.47
CA LEU A 168 -21.73 -4.14 3.13
C LEU A 168 -20.91 -4.88 2.10
N LEU A 169 -20.75 -4.25 0.95
CA LEU A 169 -19.61 -4.42 0.07
C LEU A 169 -18.67 -3.24 0.27
N TYR A 170 -17.43 -3.50 0.71
CA TYR A 170 -16.44 -2.45 0.88
C TYR A 170 -15.60 -2.32 -0.36
N THR A 171 -15.41 -1.08 -0.83
CA THR A 171 -14.44 -0.79 -1.87
C THR A 171 -13.48 0.29 -1.39
N SER A 172 -12.19 0.00 -1.44
CA SER A 172 -11.14 1.00 -1.30
C SER A 172 -10.59 1.32 -2.68
N PRO A 173 -10.55 2.59 -3.09
CA PRO A 173 -10.16 2.94 -4.45
C PRO A 173 -8.69 2.66 -4.78
N SER A 174 -7.83 2.38 -3.83
CA SER A 174 -6.44 2.01 -4.12
C SER A 174 -5.68 1.47 -2.91
N PRO A 175 -4.91 0.40 -3.04
CA PRO A 175 -3.93 -0.02 -2.04
C PRO A 175 -2.68 0.89 -1.98
N ARG A 176 -2.69 2.00 -2.73
CA ARG A 176 -1.56 2.92 -2.88
C ARG A 176 -1.36 3.86 -1.70
N ASP A 177 -2.38 4.01 -0.87
CA ASP A 177 -2.58 5.23 -0.10
C ASP A 177 -2.00 5.16 1.31
N GLY A 178 -1.14 4.20 1.58
CA GLY A 178 -0.35 4.13 2.79
C GLY A 178 0.94 4.97 2.78
N ILE A 179 1.17 5.80 1.74
CA ILE A 179 2.43 6.51 1.59
C ILE A 179 2.15 8.00 1.40
N GLY A 180 1.84 8.65 2.49
CA GLY A 180 2.03 10.08 2.66
C GLY A 180 3.39 10.36 3.28
#